data_ff26da0c6d89a9ca1417f804e5e71df6
#
_entry.id   ff26da0c6d89a9ca1417f804e5e71df6
#
_cell.length_a   1.000
_cell.length_b   1.000
_cell.length_c   1.000
_cell.angle_alpha   90.00
_cell.angle_beta   90.00
_cell.angle_gamma   90.00
#
_symmetry.space_group_name_H-M   'P 1'
#
loop_
_entity.id
_entity.type
_entity.pdbx_description
1 polymer ?
#
loop_
_entity_poly.entity_id
_entity_poly.type
_entity_poly.pdbx_seq_one_letter_code
_entity_poly.pdbx_strand_id
1 'polypeptide(L)'
;DDDFSKAGSIAELTDWNIYSPLWAPVTLDGKWLRLQDKDPFDYAKVERKIPASKELKISFDLQAGQNDKGTLQIDFLDENSIACSRLELTPDGVFRAKGGSRFGNLMKYEPGKNYHVEAILSVTDRNIQVFVDGKRVGLRMFYAPVPAIERIAFRTGVPRTFPTVDTPADQTYDLPNAGDQEPLAEYRIANVKTSSVDKDATAAVLKYADFSHYADYFNGMEDENIAQAIPNAKASEWMEENIPLFECPQ
;
A
#
# COMPACT_ATOMS: atom_id res chain seq x y z
N ASP A 1 13.51 -13.27 1.01
CA ASP A 1 13.09 -13.39 2.39
C ASP A 1 14.07 -12.60 3.27
N ASP A 2 13.59 -11.51 3.85
CA ASP A 2 14.41 -10.59 4.64
C ASP A 2 14.10 -10.75 6.13
N ASP A 3 15.03 -11.36 6.84
CA ASP A 3 15.01 -11.55 8.29
C ASP A 3 16.02 -10.55 8.91
N PHE A 4 15.52 -9.43 9.39
CA PHE A 4 16.34 -8.37 9.97
C PHE A 4 17.03 -8.74 11.27
N SER A 5 16.61 -9.83 11.94
CA SER A 5 17.24 -10.29 13.18
C SER A 5 18.69 -10.73 13.01
N LYS A 6 19.11 -10.97 11.75
CA LYS A 6 20.46 -11.41 11.41
C LYS A 6 21.44 -10.25 11.18
N ALA A 7 20.93 -9.02 11.04
CA ALA A 7 21.74 -7.84 10.80
C ALA A 7 22.10 -7.15 12.13
N GLY A 8 23.37 -6.81 12.30
CA GLY A 8 23.84 -6.05 13.47
C GLY A 8 23.59 -4.55 13.34
N SER A 9 23.43 -4.05 12.11
CA SER A 9 23.16 -2.64 11.81
C SER A 9 22.41 -2.47 10.50
N ILE A 10 21.80 -1.31 10.30
CA ILE A 10 21.12 -0.98 9.02
C ILE A 10 22.10 -0.96 7.82
N ALA A 11 23.39 -0.71 8.06
CA ALA A 11 24.43 -0.70 7.03
C ALA A 11 24.69 -2.10 6.42
N GLU A 12 24.30 -3.16 7.12
CA GLU A 12 24.41 -4.55 6.64
C GLU A 12 23.25 -4.96 5.73
N LEU A 13 22.20 -4.15 5.66
CA LEU A 13 21.03 -4.38 4.81
C LEU A 13 21.30 -3.94 3.37
N THR A 14 22.30 -4.55 2.71
CA THR A 14 22.82 -4.14 1.40
C THR A 14 21.81 -4.22 0.25
N ASP A 15 20.74 -5.01 0.42
CA ASP A 15 19.65 -5.11 -0.54
C ASP A 15 18.55 -4.07 -0.36
N TRP A 16 18.69 -3.24 0.68
CA TRP A 16 17.76 -2.18 1.01
C TRP A 16 18.37 -0.80 0.76
N ASN A 17 17.63 0.05 0.06
CA ASN A 17 17.95 1.47 -0.03
C ASN A 17 17.27 2.17 1.15
N ILE A 18 18.07 2.79 2.02
CA ILE A 18 17.59 3.37 3.28
C ILE A 18 17.87 4.87 3.30
N TYR A 19 16.83 5.67 3.47
CA TYR A 19 16.90 7.09 3.74
C TYR A 19 16.48 7.34 5.19
N SER A 20 17.44 7.84 5.99
CA SER A 20 17.34 7.94 7.44
C SER A 20 17.87 9.29 7.93
N PRO A 21 17.10 10.38 7.78
CA PRO A 21 17.49 11.70 8.27
C PRO A 21 17.41 11.77 9.80
N LEU A 22 17.99 12.86 10.37
CA LEU A 22 18.16 13.02 11.82
C LEU A 22 16.85 12.94 12.60
N TRP A 23 15.77 13.53 12.09
CA TRP A 23 14.46 13.56 12.77
C TRP A 23 13.50 12.48 12.29
N ALA A 24 13.87 11.78 11.24
CA ALA A 24 13.13 10.61 10.76
C ALA A 24 14.06 9.38 10.60
N PRO A 25 14.65 8.88 11.71
CA PRO A 25 15.63 7.80 11.65
C PRO A 25 15.00 6.44 11.36
N VAL A 26 15.77 5.62 10.62
CA VAL A 26 15.56 4.20 10.48
C VAL A 26 16.55 3.45 11.36
N THR A 27 16.08 2.50 12.15
CA THR A 27 16.92 1.70 13.06
C THR A 27 16.48 0.24 13.06
N LEU A 28 17.34 -0.65 13.57
CA LEU A 28 16.98 -2.03 13.88
C LEU A 28 16.55 -2.17 15.33
N ASP A 29 15.51 -2.97 15.58
CA ASP A 29 15.02 -3.32 16.90
C ASP A 29 14.66 -4.83 16.93
N GLY A 30 15.67 -5.66 17.18
CA GLY A 30 15.57 -7.10 17.06
C GLY A 30 15.26 -7.52 15.62
N LYS A 31 14.10 -8.16 15.41
CA LYS A 31 13.64 -8.56 14.08
C LYS A 31 12.97 -7.45 13.28
N TRP A 32 12.84 -6.25 13.84
CA TRP A 32 12.08 -5.16 13.28
C TRP A 32 12.98 -4.10 12.66
N LEU A 33 12.65 -3.71 11.46
CA LEU A 33 13.12 -2.47 10.87
C LEU A 33 12.15 -1.36 11.31
N ARG A 34 12.65 -0.43 12.12
CA ARG A 34 11.87 0.62 12.77
C ARG A 34 12.07 1.94 12.05
N LEU A 35 10.98 2.51 11.57
CA LEU A 35 10.91 3.84 10.98
C LEU A 35 10.28 4.78 12.00
N GLN A 36 11.00 5.82 12.37
CA GLN A 36 10.51 6.86 13.28
C GLN A 36 10.40 8.16 12.51
N ASP A 37 9.47 9.02 12.90
CA ASP A 37 9.27 10.29 12.26
C ASP A 37 8.82 11.35 13.26
N LYS A 38 9.57 12.43 13.32
CA LYS A 38 9.27 13.67 14.06
C LYS A 38 9.45 14.89 13.17
N ASP A 39 9.69 14.67 11.87
CA ASP A 39 10.02 15.72 10.94
C ASP A 39 8.75 16.21 10.23
N PRO A 40 8.41 17.52 10.31
CA PRO A 40 7.24 18.05 9.63
C PRO A 40 7.41 18.09 8.08
N PHE A 41 8.64 17.97 7.57
CA PHE A 41 8.93 18.19 6.15
C PHE A 41 9.68 17.04 5.48
N ASP A 42 10.41 16.25 6.25
CA ASP A 42 11.19 15.12 5.76
C ASP A 42 10.55 13.78 6.20
N TYR A 43 11.18 12.65 5.94
CA TYR A 43 10.59 11.33 6.14
C TYR A 43 11.66 10.25 6.28
N ALA A 44 11.33 9.15 6.94
CA ALA A 44 12.06 7.89 6.84
C ALA A 44 11.57 7.10 5.62
N LYS A 45 12.50 6.53 4.83
CA LYS A 45 12.14 5.64 3.73
C LYS A 45 13.06 4.42 3.70
N VAL A 46 12.49 3.26 3.47
CA VAL A 46 13.20 2.04 3.15
C VAL A 46 12.60 1.41 1.90
N GLU A 47 13.44 0.99 0.97
CA GLU A 47 13.04 0.47 -0.32
C GLU A 47 13.83 -0.80 -0.64
N ARG A 48 13.11 -1.86 -0.99
CA ARG A 48 13.67 -3.15 -1.38
C ARG A 48 13.48 -3.36 -2.87
N LYS A 49 14.57 -3.60 -3.58
CA LYS A 49 14.51 -4.06 -4.97
C LYS A 49 14.22 -5.55 -4.99
N ILE A 50 13.29 -5.97 -5.83
CA ILE A 50 12.88 -7.36 -6.01
C ILE A 50 12.98 -7.74 -7.50
N PRO A 51 13.06 -9.03 -7.85
CA PRO A 51 13.00 -9.44 -9.25
C PRO A 51 11.73 -8.96 -9.93
N ALA A 52 11.86 -8.47 -11.17
CA ALA A 52 10.75 -8.01 -11.99
C ALA A 52 9.65 -9.08 -12.08
N SER A 53 8.43 -8.71 -11.73
CA SER A 53 7.32 -9.65 -11.65
C SER A 53 6.02 -9.03 -12.15
N LYS A 54 5.27 -9.79 -12.94
CA LYS A 54 3.92 -9.39 -13.37
C LYS A 54 2.85 -9.94 -12.44
N GLU A 55 3.14 -11.05 -11.79
CA GLU A 55 2.27 -11.72 -10.83
C GLU A 55 3.10 -11.94 -9.55
N LEU A 56 2.77 -11.23 -8.48
CA LEU A 56 3.61 -11.14 -7.31
C LEU A 56 2.79 -11.27 -6.04
N LYS A 57 3.23 -12.13 -5.14
CA LYS A 57 2.79 -12.13 -3.75
C LYS A 57 3.90 -11.54 -2.87
N ILE A 58 3.57 -10.52 -2.10
CA ILE A 58 4.43 -9.95 -1.08
C ILE A 58 3.75 -10.13 0.28
N SER A 59 4.51 -10.51 1.29
CA SER A 59 4.05 -10.50 2.68
C SER A 59 5.07 -9.84 3.59
N PHE A 60 4.58 -9.24 4.67
CA PHE A 60 5.39 -8.60 5.71
C PHE A 60 4.59 -8.50 7.01
N ASP A 61 5.30 -8.42 8.13
CA ASP A 61 4.70 -8.07 9.40
C ASP A 61 4.79 -6.56 9.60
N LEU A 62 3.72 -5.97 10.12
CA LEU A 62 3.54 -4.54 10.28
C LEU A 62 3.01 -4.21 11.67
N GLN A 63 3.61 -3.19 12.33
CA GLN A 63 3.11 -2.63 13.58
C GLN A 63 3.22 -1.11 13.51
N ALA A 64 2.18 -0.40 13.95
CA ALA A 64 2.22 1.03 14.23
C ALA A 64 2.21 1.25 15.74
N GLY A 65 3.06 2.15 16.24
CA GLY A 65 3.09 2.52 17.66
C GLY A 65 1.91 3.40 18.09
N GLN A 66 1.25 4.04 17.13
CA GLN A 66 0.15 4.99 17.31
C GLN A 66 -0.91 4.83 16.21
N ASN A 67 -2.09 5.45 16.41
CA ASN A 67 -3.16 5.53 15.41
C ASN A 67 -3.86 6.89 15.39
N ASP A 68 -3.22 7.91 15.96
CA ASP A 68 -3.73 9.28 16.12
C ASP A 68 -2.82 10.33 15.47
N LYS A 69 -1.74 9.90 14.82
CA LYS A 69 -0.75 10.77 14.16
C LYS A 69 0.13 9.98 13.20
N GLY A 70 0.84 10.72 12.34
CA GLY A 70 1.76 10.16 11.36
C GLY A 70 1.07 9.38 10.25
N THR A 71 1.81 9.13 9.20
CA THR A 71 1.36 8.36 8.04
C THR A 71 2.47 7.38 7.64
N LEU A 72 2.10 6.15 7.32
CA LEU A 72 3.00 5.20 6.65
C LEU A 72 2.42 4.87 5.28
N GLN A 73 3.20 5.09 4.24
CA GLN A 73 2.89 4.68 2.87
C GLN A 73 3.69 3.45 2.50
N ILE A 74 3.04 2.50 1.83
CA ILE A 74 3.63 1.27 1.32
C ILE A 74 3.36 1.25 -0.17
N ASP A 75 4.39 1.47 -0.97
CA ASP A 75 4.31 1.59 -2.42
C ASP A 75 4.85 0.36 -3.12
N PHE A 76 4.14 -0.07 -4.17
CA PHE A 76 4.58 -1.09 -5.10
C PHE A 76 4.92 -0.41 -6.42
N LEU A 77 6.20 -0.51 -6.84
CA LEU A 77 6.75 0.33 -7.89
C LEU A 77 7.45 -0.50 -8.97
N ASP A 78 7.54 0.09 -10.15
CA ASP A 78 8.39 -0.40 -11.25
C ASP A 78 9.87 0.03 -11.12
N GLU A 79 10.68 -0.28 -12.12
CA GLU A 79 12.09 0.13 -12.19
C GLU A 79 12.27 1.66 -12.20
N ASN A 80 11.32 2.40 -12.75
CA ASN A 80 11.35 3.86 -12.86
C ASN A 80 10.76 4.58 -11.64
N SER A 81 10.44 3.83 -10.56
CA SER A 81 9.80 4.34 -9.35
C SER A 81 8.36 4.84 -9.57
N ILE A 82 7.68 4.37 -10.60
CA ILE A 82 6.25 4.60 -10.80
C ILE A 82 5.49 3.64 -9.90
N ALA A 83 4.73 4.16 -8.94
CA ALA A 83 3.91 3.36 -8.05
C ALA A 83 2.60 2.96 -8.74
N CYS A 84 2.36 1.66 -8.88
CA CYS A 84 1.10 1.13 -9.42
C CYS A 84 0.00 1.04 -8.37
N SER A 85 0.37 0.80 -7.12
CA SER A 85 -0.54 0.68 -5.99
C SER A 85 0.11 1.20 -4.71
N ARG A 86 -0.73 1.65 -3.78
CA ARG A 86 -0.31 2.18 -2.48
C ARG A 86 -1.24 1.70 -1.38
N LEU A 87 -0.66 1.18 -0.31
CA LEU A 87 -1.32 0.99 0.97
C LEU A 87 -0.91 2.12 1.91
N GLU A 88 -1.76 2.48 2.85
CA GLU A 88 -1.47 3.58 3.76
C GLU A 88 -2.08 3.35 5.14
N LEU A 89 -1.28 3.54 6.19
CA LEU A 89 -1.77 3.76 7.55
C LEU A 89 -1.92 5.25 7.77
N THR A 90 -3.11 5.69 8.14
CA THR A 90 -3.46 7.10 8.28
C THR A 90 -3.46 7.56 9.75
N PRO A 91 -3.35 8.87 10.03
CA PRO A 91 -3.35 9.38 11.40
C PRO A 91 -4.71 9.27 12.12
N ASP A 92 -5.77 8.87 11.43
CA ASP A 92 -7.09 8.60 12.01
C ASP A 92 -7.34 7.09 12.25
N GLY A 93 -6.28 6.29 12.26
CA GLY A 93 -6.33 4.87 12.61
C GLY A 93 -6.90 3.96 11.53
N VAL A 94 -6.84 4.40 10.26
CA VAL A 94 -7.36 3.62 9.14
C VAL A 94 -6.22 3.06 8.29
N PHE A 95 -6.29 1.76 8.00
CA PHE A 95 -5.53 1.12 6.95
C PHE A 95 -6.35 1.18 5.67
N ARG A 96 -5.79 1.79 4.62
CA ARG A 96 -6.49 2.01 3.35
C ARG A 96 -5.61 1.69 2.15
N ALA A 97 -6.23 1.51 0.99
CA ALA A 97 -5.53 1.28 -0.27
C ALA A 97 -6.00 2.26 -1.34
N LYS A 98 -5.06 2.75 -2.16
CA LYS A 98 -5.38 3.60 -3.30
C LYS A 98 -5.83 2.74 -4.48
N GLY A 99 -7.00 3.07 -5.03
CA GLY A 99 -7.53 2.47 -6.24
C GLY A 99 -7.97 3.57 -7.20
N GLY A 100 -7.39 3.60 -8.41
CA GLY A 100 -7.63 4.70 -9.34
C GLY A 100 -7.28 6.06 -8.69
N SER A 101 -8.21 7.00 -8.69
CA SER A 101 -8.02 8.34 -8.11
C SER A 101 -8.31 8.44 -6.62
N ARG A 102 -8.87 7.40 -5.99
CA ARG A 102 -9.38 7.45 -4.61
C ARG A 102 -8.70 6.43 -3.69
N PHE A 103 -8.77 6.70 -2.40
CA PHE A 103 -8.47 5.73 -1.36
C PHE A 103 -9.76 5.06 -0.89
N GLY A 104 -9.73 3.74 -0.71
CA GLY A 104 -10.78 3.00 -0.05
C GLY A 104 -10.27 2.36 1.25
N ASN A 105 -11.07 2.46 2.30
CA ASN A 105 -10.73 1.90 3.59
C ASN A 105 -10.73 0.37 3.51
N LEU A 106 -9.74 -0.25 4.14
CA LEU A 106 -9.62 -1.69 4.29
C LEU A 106 -10.07 -2.12 5.69
N MET A 107 -9.51 -1.47 6.72
CA MET A 107 -9.85 -1.75 8.13
C MET A 107 -9.36 -0.63 9.04
N LYS A 108 -9.80 -0.62 10.29
CA LYS A 108 -9.15 0.14 11.36
C LYS A 108 -8.00 -0.67 11.94
N TYR A 109 -6.91 0.00 12.31
CA TYR A 109 -5.78 -0.62 12.98
C TYR A 109 -5.61 -0.13 14.40
N GLU A 110 -4.96 -0.93 15.25
CA GLU A 110 -4.75 -0.71 16.68
C GLU A 110 -3.27 -0.45 16.96
N PRO A 111 -2.93 0.54 17.82
CA PRO A 111 -1.56 0.78 18.24
C PRO A 111 -0.92 -0.44 18.91
N GLY A 112 0.35 -0.72 18.59
CA GLY A 112 1.12 -1.80 19.19
C GLY A 112 0.73 -3.21 18.73
N LYS A 113 -0.32 -3.38 17.94
CA LYS A 113 -0.73 -4.67 17.40
C LYS A 113 0.09 -5.04 16.18
N ASN A 114 0.53 -6.29 16.15
CA ASN A 114 1.20 -6.87 14.98
C ASN A 114 0.16 -7.37 13.99
N TYR A 115 0.35 -7.03 12.73
CA TYR A 115 -0.47 -7.51 11.61
C TYR A 115 0.42 -8.22 10.61
N HIS A 116 0.01 -9.40 10.17
CA HIS A 116 0.60 -10.04 9.01
C HIS A 116 -0.14 -9.57 7.76
N VAL A 117 0.53 -8.81 6.91
CA VAL A 117 -0.03 -8.25 5.68
C VAL A 117 0.46 -9.07 4.50
N GLU A 118 -0.46 -9.50 3.64
CA GLU A 118 -0.16 -10.08 2.34
C GLU A 118 -0.78 -9.21 1.24
N ALA A 119 -0.04 -8.96 0.18
CA ALA A 119 -0.52 -8.31 -1.02
C ALA A 119 -0.27 -9.23 -2.22
N ILE A 120 -1.32 -9.53 -2.97
CA ILE A 120 -1.24 -10.23 -4.25
C ILE A 120 -1.48 -9.21 -5.33
N LEU A 121 -0.48 -9.02 -6.20
CA LEU A 121 -0.50 -8.02 -7.25
C LEU A 121 -0.46 -8.69 -8.61
N SER A 122 -1.37 -8.31 -9.50
CA SER A 122 -1.40 -8.71 -10.90
C SER A 122 -1.25 -7.47 -11.78
N VAL A 123 -0.14 -7.40 -12.51
CA VAL A 123 0.06 -6.36 -13.54
C VAL A 123 -0.86 -6.60 -14.73
N THR A 124 -1.11 -7.86 -15.05
CA THR A 124 -1.99 -8.25 -16.15
C THR A 124 -3.43 -7.78 -15.90
N ASP A 125 -3.94 -8.02 -14.70
CA ASP A 125 -5.31 -7.65 -14.31
C ASP A 125 -5.38 -6.25 -13.69
N ARG A 126 -4.23 -5.59 -13.51
CA ARG A 126 -4.07 -4.25 -12.93
C ARG A 126 -4.73 -4.11 -11.56
N ASN A 127 -4.56 -5.09 -10.69
CA ASN A 127 -5.16 -5.06 -9.37
C ASN A 127 -4.21 -5.52 -8.26
N ILE A 128 -4.57 -5.14 -7.03
CA ILE A 128 -3.97 -5.59 -5.80
C ILE A 128 -5.06 -6.15 -4.90
N GLN A 129 -4.83 -7.34 -4.37
CA GLN A 129 -5.63 -7.92 -3.30
C GLN A 129 -4.84 -7.85 -2.01
N VAL A 130 -5.50 -7.43 -0.94
CA VAL A 130 -4.87 -7.24 0.37
C VAL A 130 -5.52 -8.17 1.38
N PHE A 131 -4.66 -8.88 2.10
CA PHE A 131 -5.05 -9.75 3.22
C PHE A 131 -4.35 -9.28 4.49
N VAL A 132 -5.03 -9.35 5.60
CA VAL A 132 -4.49 -9.08 6.93
C VAL A 132 -4.84 -10.26 7.82
N ASP A 133 -3.83 -10.86 8.45
CA ASP A 133 -3.95 -12.05 9.30
C ASP A 133 -4.73 -13.19 8.61
N GLY A 134 -4.47 -13.37 7.30
CA GLY A 134 -5.09 -14.39 6.45
C GLY A 134 -6.49 -14.06 5.94
N LYS A 135 -7.12 -12.94 6.38
CA LYS A 135 -8.42 -12.50 5.90
C LYS A 135 -8.27 -11.47 4.78
N ARG A 136 -8.97 -11.66 3.66
CA ARG A 136 -9.03 -10.63 2.61
C ARG A 136 -9.77 -9.40 3.14
N VAL A 137 -9.11 -8.26 3.10
CA VAL A 137 -9.66 -6.98 3.54
C VAL A 137 -9.94 -6.01 2.38
N GLY A 138 -9.46 -6.33 1.18
CA GLY A 138 -9.77 -5.52 0.01
C GLY A 138 -9.16 -6.02 -1.29
N LEU A 139 -9.73 -5.52 -2.37
CA LEU A 139 -9.25 -5.58 -3.75
C LEU A 139 -9.32 -4.16 -4.30
N ARG A 140 -8.28 -3.70 -4.99
CA ARG A 140 -8.24 -2.37 -5.62
C ARG A 140 -7.58 -2.46 -6.99
N MET A 141 -8.04 -1.60 -7.90
CA MET A 141 -7.38 -1.44 -9.19
C MET A 141 -6.11 -0.60 -9.03
N PHE A 142 -5.12 -0.86 -9.86
CA PHE A 142 -3.94 -0.01 -9.94
C PHE A 142 -4.32 1.42 -10.36
N TYR A 143 -3.65 2.41 -9.79
CA TYR A 143 -3.86 3.82 -10.17
C TYR A 143 -2.89 4.30 -11.26
N ALA A 144 -1.82 3.53 -11.52
CA ALA A 144 -0.93 3.76 -12.64
C ALA A 144 -0.54 2.44 -13.31
N PRO A 145 -0.40 2.39 -14.64
CA PRO A 145 0.10 1.22 -15.34
C PRO A 145 1.61 1.08 -15.13
N VAL A 146 2.09 -0.14 -14.95
CA VAL A 146 3.51 -0.48 -14.89
C VAL A 146 3.79 -1.73 -15.73
N PRO A 147 4.99 -1.91 -16.28
CA PRO A 147 5.34 -3.12 -17.03
C PRO A 147 5.59 -4.33 -16.14
N ALA A 148 6.10 -4.10 -14.93
CA ALA A 148 6.39 -5.10 -13.90
C ALA A 148 6.46 -4.41 -12.53
N ILE A 149 6.41 -5.19 -11.45
CA ILE A 149 6.68 -4.73 -10.09
C ILE A 149 8.10 -5.17 -9.75
N GLU A 150 8.93 -4.21 -9.34
CA GLU A 150 10.35 -4.42 -9.08
C GLU A 150 10.80 -3.87 -7.73
N ARG A 151 9.94 -3.12 -7.04
CA ARG A 151 10.27 -2.51 -5.76
C ARG A 151 9.08 -2.51 -4.82
N ILE A 152 9.37 -2.65 -3.53
CA ILE A 152 8.47 -2.27 -2.44
C ILE A 152 9.15 -1.20 -1.61
N ALA A 153 8.42 -0.14 -1.28
CA ALA A 153 8.91 0.94 -0.45
C ALA A 153 7.98 1.21 0.72
N PHE A 154 8.56 1.46 1.88
CA PHE A 154 7.88 1.93 3.09
C PHE A 154 8.38 3.33 3.39
N ARG A 155 7.48 4.28 3.55
CA ARG A 155 7.81 5.68 3.75
C ARG A 155 6.90 6.30 4.80
N THR A 156 7.48 7.03 5.74
CA THR A 156 6.74 7.86 6.69
C THR A 156 6.43 9.24 6.08
N GLY A 157 5.58 10.00 6.76
CA GLY A 157 5.26 11.37 6.40
C GLY A 157 4.34 11.53 5.20
N VAL A 158 3.84 12.73 5.01
CA VAL A 158 2.97 13.09 3.88
C VAL A 158 3.84 13.29 2.63
N PRO A 159 3.40 12.85 1.43
CA PRO A 159 4.13 13.15 0.22
C PRO A 159 4.25 14.65 0.03
N ARG A 160 5.48 15.09 -0.24
CA ARG A 160 5.73 16.48 -0.61
C ARG A 160 4.95 16.83 -1.88
N THR A 161 4.15 17.88 -1.83
CA THR A 161 3.34 18.34 -2.96
C THR A 161 3.98 19.53 -3.67
N PHE A 162 4.91 20.23 -3.04
CA PHE A 162 5.62 21.39 -3.55
C PHE A 162 7.14 21.27 -3.30
N PRO A 163 8.00 21.91 -4.10
CA PRO A 163 7.66 22.60 -5.35
C PRO A 163 7.26 21.64 -6.48
N THR A 164 6.47 22.15 -7.43
CA THR A 164 6.16 21.47 -8.69
C THR A 164 6.79 22.23 -9.84
N VAL A 165 6.70 21.66 -11.06
CA VAL A 165 7.15 22.39 -12.27
C VAL A 165 6.37 23.68 -12.50
N ASP A 166 5.13 23.74 -12.01
CA ASP A 166 4.24 24.91 -12.13
C ASP A 166 4.41 25.90 -10.97
N THR A 167 5.04 25.48 -9.86
CA THR A 167 5.26 26.30 -8.65
C THR A 167 6.71 26.21 -8.18
N PRO A 168 7.71 26.54 -9.03
CA PRO A 168 9.12 26.37 -8.68
C PRO A 168 9.63 27.36 -7.62
N ALA A 169 8.88 28.41 -7.34
CA ALA A 169 9.26 29.45 -6.35
C ALA A 169 8.84 29.13 -4.91
N ASP A 170 8.05 28.08 -4.67
CA ASP A 170 7.59 27.68 -3.33
C ASP A 170 8.69 26.92 -2.56
N GLN A 171 9.88 27.48 -2.51
CA GLN A 171 11.03 26.91 -1.83
C GLN A 171 10.94 26.98 -0.30
N THR A 172 10.03 27.80 0.23
CA THR A 172 9.81 27.92 1.69
C THR A 172 9.33 26.64 2.34
N TYR A 173 8.74 25.72 1.56
CA TYR A 173 8.32 24.39 2.02
C TYR A 173 9.45 23.35 2.00
N ASP A 174 10.61 23.71 1.44
CA ASP A 174 11.76 22.80 1.34
C ASP A 174 12.71 22.87 2.51
N LEU A 175 12.59 23.90 3.31
CA LEU A 175 13.46 24.10 4.48
C LEU A 175 12.65 23.86 5.75
N PRO A 176 13.01 22.84 6.54
CA PRO A 176 12.40 22.63 7.85
C PRO A 176 12.67 23.84 8.74
N ASN A 177 11.70 24.24 9.53
CA ASN A 177 11.93 25.15 10.64
C ASN A 177 12.74 24.41 11.68
N ALA A 178 14.03 24.67 11.75
CA ALA A 178 14.92 24.05 12.71
C ALA A 178 14.41 24.36 14.14
N GLY A 179 14.04 23.35 14.88
CA GLY A 179 13.56 23.46 16.26
C GLY A 179 12.13 22.95 16.50
N ASP A 180 11.29 22.89 15.47
CA ASP A 180 9.91 22.44 15.64
C ASP A 180 9.77 20.99 15.18
N GLN A 181 9.86 20.07 16.12
CA GLN A 181 9.58 18.66 15.87
C GLN A 181 8.11 18.34 16.10
N GLU A 182 7.58 17.47 15.28
CA GLU A 182 6.26 16.87 15.48
C GLU A 182 6.28 15.76 16.55
N PRO A 183 5.12 15.39 17.11
CA PRO A 183 5.02 14.22 17.96
C PRO A 183 5.44 12.95 17.21
N LEU A 184 6.25 12.12 17.89
CA LEU A 184 6.80 10.90 17.32
C LEU A 184 5.72 9.99 16.73
N ALA A 185 5.86 9.66 15.45
CA ALA A 185 5.22 8.53 14.80
C ALA A 185 6.23 7.39 14.64
N GLU A 186 5.82 6.16 14.89
CA GLU A 186 6.69 4.98 14.81
C GLU A 186 6.00 3.83 14.10
N TYR A 187 6.70 3.23 13.14
CA TYR A 187 6.26 2.05 12.42
C TYR A 187 7.35 0.99 12.40
N ARG A 188 6.96 -0.26 12.46
CA ARG A 188 7.86 -1.41 12.49
C ARG A 188 7.49 -2.39 11.40
N ILE A 189 8.49 -2.87 10.67
CA ILE A 189 8.34 -3.79 9.56
C ILE A 189 9.27 -4.98 9.78
N ALA A 190 8.79 -6.19 9.51
CA ALA A 190 9.59 -7.39 9.62
C ALA A 190 9.15 -8.44 8.58
N ASN A 191 9.97 -9.49 8.43
CA ASN A 191 9.63 -10.69 7.66
C ASN A 191 9.14 -10.39 6.23
N VAL A 192 9.82 -9.49 5.51
CA VAL A 192 9.44 -9.15 4.13
C VAL A 192 9.79 -10.31 3.20
N LYS A 193 8.79 -10.88 2.54
CA LYS A 193 8.90 -12.05 1.67
C LYS A 193 8.23 -11.79 0.33
N THR A 194 8.83 -12.28 -0.73
CA THR A 194 8.26 -12.27 -2.06
C THR A 194 8.19 -13.69 -2.61
N SER A 195 7.16 -14.00 -3.33
CA SER A 195 7.01 -15.25 -4.08
C SER A 195 6.24 -15.00 -5.38
N SER A 196 6.47 -15.85 -6.37
CA SER A 196 5.61 -15.89 -7.55
C SER A 196 4.21 -16.35 -7.14
N VAL A 197 3.19 -15.78 -7.75
CA VAL A 197 1.82 -16.28 -7.60
C VAL A 197 1.64 -17.43 -8.56
N ASP A 198 1.12 -18.54 -8.04
CA ASP A 198 0.64 -19.62 -8.90
C ASP A 198 -0.59 -19.10 -9.66
N LYS A 199 -0.57 -19.20 -11.00
CA LYS A 199 -1.69 -18.77 -11.84
C LYS A 199 -2.99 -19.50 -11.49
N ASP A 200 -2.90 -20.74 -11.01
CA ASP A 200 -4.07 -21.50 -10.57
C ASP A 200 -4.65 -20.95 -9.27
N ALA A 201 -3.81 -20.46 -8.35
CA ALA A 201 -4.26 -19.79 -7.13
C ALA A 201 -4.88 -18.43 -7.46
N THR A 202 -4.31 -17.68 -8.41
CA THR A 202 -4.90 -16.41 -8.90
C THR A 202 -6.24 -16.65 -9.60
N ALA A 203 -6.33 -17.67 -10.43
CA ALA A 203 -7.59 -18.07 -11.07
C ALA A 203 -8.64 -18.54 -10.06
N ALA A 204 -8.23 -19.21 -8.97
CA ALA A 204 -9.13 -19.55 -7.87
C ALA A 204 -9.64 -18.31 -7.12
N VAL A 205 -8.79 -17.30 -6.93
CA VAL A 205 -9.19 -16.03 -6.30
C VAL A 205 -10.08 -15.21 -7.23
N LEU A 206 -9.80 -15.20 -8.52
CA LEU A 206 -10.67 -14.58 -9.54
C LEU A 206 -12.00 -15.33 -9.71
N LYS A 207 -12.06 -16.64 -9.43
CA LYS A 207 -13.33 -17.37 -9.34
C LYS A 207 -14.22 -16.89 -8.18
N TYR A 208 -13.63 -16.32 -7.13
CA TYR A 208 -14.38 -15.69 -6.04
C TYR A 208 -14.81 -14.26 -6.37
N ALA A 209 -14.16 -13.59 -7.30
CA ALA A 209 -14.71 -12.43 -7.96
C ALA A 209 -15.65 -12.91 -9.07
N ASP A 210 -16.69 -13.61 -8.68
CA ASP A 210 -17.74 -14.05 -9.62
C ASP A 210 -18.51 -12.81 -10.06
N PHE A 211 -18.10 -12.27 -11.21
CA PHE A 211 -18.77 -11.17 -11.88
C PHE A 211 -20.23 -11.50 -12.24
N SER A 212 -20.67 -12.75 -12.00
CA SER A 212 -22.06 -13.15 -12.20
C SER A 212 -23.08 -12.35 -11.37
N HIS A 213 -22.64 -11.69 -10.29
CA HIS A 213 -23.51 -10.83 -9.46
C HIS A 213 -23.65 -9.39 -9.97
N TYR A 214 -22.86 -8.96 -10.96
CA TYR A 214 -22.89 -7.60 -11.47
C TYR A 214 -24.19 -7.22 -12.18
N ALA A 215 -24.75 -8.14 -12.96
CA ALA A 215 -25.94 -7.84 -13.76
C ALA A 215 -27.15 -7.53 -12.89
N ASP A 216 -27.32 -8.22 -11.76
CA ASP A 216 -28.47 -7.99 -10.88
C ASP A 216 -28.39 -6.62 -10.19
N TYR A 217 -27.17 -6.17 -9.86
CA TYR A 217 -26.96 -4.85 -9.30
C TYR A 217 -27.22 -3.72 -10.32
N PHE A 218 -26.67 -3.86 -11.53
CA PHE A 218 -26.82 -2.85 -12.57
C PHE A 218 -28.20 -2.85 -13.21
N ASN A 219 -28.88 -3.99 -13.25
CA ASN A 219 -30.29 -4.05 -13.67
C ASN A 219 -31.20 -3.22 -12.76
N GLY A 220 -30.87 -3.11 -11.46
CA GLY A 220 -31.57 -2.25 -10.53
C GLY A 220 -31.31 -0.75 -10.73
N MET A 221 -30.30 -0.37 -11.50
CA MET A 221 -29.91 1.02 -11.78
C MET A 221 -30.43 1.57 -13.12
N GLU A 222 -31.25 0.80 -13.84
CA GLU A 222 -31.84 1.17 -15.15
C GLU A 222 -30.80 1.58 -16.22
N ASP A 223 -29.54 1.14 -16.06
CA ASP A 223 -28.47 1.43 -17.02
C ASP A 223 -28.24 0.24 -17.95
N GLU A 224 -28.95 0.21 -19.06
CA GLU A 224 -28.87 -0.85 -20.07
C GLU A 224 -27.45 -1.02 -20.66
N ASN A 225 -26.64 0.03 -20.68
CA ASN A 225 -25.28 -0.05 -21.23
C ASN A 225 -24.34 -0.79 -20.28
N ILE A 226 -24.51 -0.59 -18.97
CA ILE A 226 -23.72 -1.29 -17.94
C ILE A 226 -24.14 -2.75 -17.88
N ALA A 227 -25.45 -3.04 -17.90
CA ALA A 227 -25.97 -4.40 -17.91
C ALA A 227 -25.54 -5.21 -19.15
N GLN A 228 -25.40 -4.56 -20.31
CA GLN A 228 -24.91 -5.20 -21.53
C GLN A 228 -23.39 -5.44 -21.48
N ALA A 229 -22.63 -4.59 -20.80
CA ALA A 229 -21.17 -4.77 -20.63
C ALA A 229 -20.82 -5.94 -19.73
N ILE A 230 -21.74 -6.38 -18.85
CA ILE A 230 -21.52 -7.48 -17.90
C ILE A 230 -22.70 -8.48 -18.00
N PRO A 231 -22.83 -9.18 -19.12
CA PRO A 231 -23.95 -10.12 -19.32
C PRO A 231 -23.86 -11.27 -18.32
N ASN A 232 -25.01 -11.62 -17.74
CA ASN A 232 -25.18 -12.72 -16.78
C ASN A 232 -24.48 -12.51 -15.41
N ALA A 233 -24.10 -11.32 -15.06
CA ALA A 233 -23.56 -11.03 -13.74
C ALA A 233 -24.69 -10.94 -12.70
N LYS A 234 -24.52 -11.60 -11.55
CA LYS A 234 -25.35 -11.44 -10.36
C LYS A 234 -24.59 -10.54 -9.40
N ALA A 235 -24.95 -9.27 -9.33
CA ALA A 235 -24.15 -8.24 -8.67
C ALA A 235 -24.45 -8.07 -7.17
N SER A 236 -25.65 -8.45 -6.70
CA SER A 236 -26.14 -8.02 -5.39
C SER A 236 -25.26 -8.47 -4.22
N GLU A 237 -25.03 -9.77 -4.07
CA GLU A 237 -24.21 -10.29 -2.96
C GLU A 237 -22.75 -9.87 -3.08
N TRP A 238 -22.23 -9.88 -4.29
CA TRP A 238 -20.86 -9.50 -4.55
C TRP A 238 -20.62 -8.01 -4.27
N MET A 239 -21.59 -7.17 -4.58
CA MET A 239 -21.52 -5.74 -4.33
C MET A 239 -21.67 -5.39 -2.86
N GLU A 240 -22.47 -6.09 -2.08
CA GLU A 240 -22.54 -5.93 -0.63
C GLU A 240 -21.18 -6.19 0.03
N GLU A 241 -20.44 -7.20 -0.45
CA GLU A 241 -19.10 -7.51 0.04
C GLU A 241 -18.01 -6.59 -0.53
N ASN A 242 -18.20 -6.01 -1.72
CA ASN A 242 -17.16 -5.34 -2.50
C ASN A 242 -17.53 -3.89 -2.89
N ILE A 243 -18.65 -3.34 -2.39
CA ILE A 243 -19.04 -1.92 -2.60
C ILE A 243 -17.89 -0.93 -2.45
N PRO A 244 -16.95 -1.07 -1.48
CA PRO A 244 -15.78 -0.21 -1.40
C PRO A 244 -14.88 -0.25 -2.63
N LEU A 245 -15.00 -1.28 -3.48
CA LEU A 245 -14.23 -1.43 -4.72
C LEU A 245 -14.79 -0.63 -5.88
N PHE A 246 -16.11 -0.44 -5.86
CA PHE A 246 -16.88 0.21 -6.93
C PHE A 246 -17.71 1.35 -6.34
N GLU A 247 -17.06 2.32 -5.71
CA GLU A 247 -17.71 3.61 -5.59
C GLU A 247 -17.92 4.14 -7.00
N CYS A 248 -19.11 3.91 -7.56
CA CYS A 248 -19.51 4.56 -8.79
C CYS A 248 -19.32 6.07 -8.60
N PRO A 249 -18.63 6.77 -9.50
CA PRO A 249 -18.65 8.21 -9.48
C PRO A 249 -20.10 8.66 -9.69
N GLN A 250 -20.65 9.36 -8.71
CA GLN A 250 -21.84 10.16 -8.90
C GLN A 250 -21.48 11.35 -9.76
#